data_c92dd4e2e5da8e3752fddc911abf1c74
#
_entry.id   c92dd4e2e5da8e3752fddc911abf1c74
#
_cell.length_a   1.000
_cell.length_b   1.000
_cell.length_c   1.000
_cell.angle_alpha   90.00
_cell.angle_beta   90.00
_cell.angle_gamma   90.00
#
_symmetry.space_group_name_H-M   'P 1'
#
loop_
_entity.id
_entity.type
_entity.pdbx_description
1 polymer ?
#
loop_
_entity_poly.entity_id
_entity_poly.type
_entity_poly.pdbx_seq_one_letter_code
_entity_poly.pdbx_strand_id
1 'polypeptide(L)'
;MPVAELDGLEIAYELVGEGQPWVLTPGGRFTKEVGGLPEMARALADQGRSVLTWDRPNCGASSVEFRGRSESEVQADALGALLRHLDLGPTVIAGGSGGSRVSLLTAARNPDVTAGLAMWWISGGVPGLLQLANYYCMPSADAVWHGGMEAVVALDQWQEVLASNPGNRERFLSMDRREFIATMDRWMLAYCPCDDALVPGLDADDVARLTAPILVFRSGMSDMSHTRATSEALAAGLPGAELVEPPWGDEEWNDRRAAVEEVGSLFVRWPLLVPQLLEWADRTIAVQR
;
A
#
# COMPACT_ATOMS: atom_id res chain seq x y z
N MET A 1 1.45 -10.48 -18.86
CA MET A 1 0.99 -9.71 -17.68
C MET A 1 0.09 -8.60 -18.21
N PRO A 2 -1.14 -8.48 -17.73
CA PRO A 2 -2.03 -7.40 -18.14
C PRO A 2 -1.54 -6.04 -17.61
N VAL A 3 -1.79 -4.98 -18.39
CA VAL A 3 -1.45 -3.59 -18.10
C VAL A 3 -2.66 -2.74 -18.44
N ALA A 4 -3.04 -1.84 -17.54
CA ALA A 4 -4.07 -0.82 -17.80
C ALA A 4 -3.39 0.52 -18.07
N GLU A 5 -3.87 1.26 -19.06
CA GLU A 5 -3.46 2.64 -19.30
C GLU A 5 -4.45 3.60 -18.64
N LEU A 6 -4.00 4.34 -17.65
CA LEU A 6 -4.80 5.23 -16.81
C LEU A 6 -4.15 6.61 -16.75
N ASP A 7 -4.77 7.60 -17.35
CA ASP A 7 -4.27 8.99 -17.35
C ASP A 7 -2.79 9.14 -17.73
N GLY A 8 -2.34 8.34 -18.69
CA GLY A 8 -0.97 8.30 -19.19
C GLY A 8 -0.01 7.47 -18.32
N LEU A 9 -0.51 6.72 -17.34
CA LEU A 9 0.24 5.75 -16.55
C LEU A 9 -0.10 4.33 -16.97
N GLU A 10 0.91 3.50 -17.13
CA GLU A 10 0.78 2.06 -17.28
C GLU A 10 0.76 1.42 -15.90
N ILE A 11 -0.29 0.70 -15.57
CA ILE A 11 -0.46 0.01 -14.28
C ILE A 11 -0.52 -1.49 -14.53
N ALA A 12 0.49 -2.20 -14.09
CA ALA A 12 0.58 -3.65 -14.19
C ALA A 12 -0.25 -4.33 -13.09
N TYR A 13 -1.04 -5.33 -13.45
CA TYR A 13 -1.91 -6.02 -12.50
C TYR A 13 -2.07 -7.51 -12.85
N GLU A 14 -2.67 -8.25 -11.93
CA GLU A 14 -3.15 -9.61 -12.11
C GLU A 14 -4.50 -9.76 -11.42
N LEU A 15 -5.41 -10.51 -12.05
CA LEU A 15 -6.73 -10.81 -11.51
C LEU A 15 -6.91 -12.33 -11.49
N VAL A 16 -7.21 -12.89 -10.33
CA VAL A 16 -7.39 -14.33 -10.13
C VAL A 16 -8.72 -14.62 -9.42
N GLY A 17 -9.33 -15.76 -9.76
CA GLY A 17 -10.61 -16.17 -9.16
C GLY A 17 -11.83 -15.43 -9.74
N GLU A 18 -12.99 -15.73 -9.17
CA GLU A 18 -14.28 -15.16 -9.53
C GLU A 18 -15.11 -14.89 -8.27
N GLY A 19 -16.07 -13.98 -8.32
CA GLY A 19 -16.97 -13.65 -7.20
C GLY A 19 -16.73 -12.26 -6.65
N GLN A 20 -16.95 -12.04 -5.34
CA GLN A 20 -16.81 -10.73 -4.72
C GLN A 20 -15.40 -10.18 -4.93
N PRO A 21 -15.27 -8.92 -5.43
CA PRO A 21 -13.97 -8.36 -5.75
C PRO A 21 -13.19 -7.94 -4.50
N TRP A 22 -11.90 -8.27 -4.53
CA TRP A 22 -10.89 -7.90 -3.55
C TRP A 22 -9.68 -7.30 -4.24
N VAL A 23 -8.97 -6.41 -3.57
CA VAL A 23 -7.63 -5.97 -3.99
C VAL A 23 -6.66 -6.13 -2.84
N LEU A 24 -5.48 -6.66 -3.13
CA LEU A 24 -4.39 -6.80 -2.17
C LEU A 24 -3.24 -5.86 -2.55
N THR A 25 -2.82 -5.03 -1.61
CA THR A 25 -1.73 -4.06 -1.80
C THR A 25 -0.56 -4.37 -0.86
N PRO A 26 0.64 -4.68 -1.39
CA PRO A 26 1.83 -4.94 -0.57
C PRO A 26 2.40 -3.65 0.02
N GLY A 27 3.30 -3.80 1.01
CA GLY A 27 4.06 -2.69 1.58
C GLY A 27 5.33 -2.34 0.82
N GLY A 28 6.14 -1.42 1.35
CA GLY A 28 7.42 -1.01 0.78
C GLY A 28 7.32 -0.62 -0.69
N ARG A 29 8.37 -0.86 -1.46
CA ARG A 29 8.37 -0.83 -2.93
C ARG A 29 8.31 -2.23 -3.54
N PHE A 30 7.68 -3.16 -2.81
CA PHE A 30 7.52 -4.52 -3.30
C PHE A 30 6.47 -4.62 -4.39
N THR A 31 6.71 -5.55 -5.32
CA THR A 31 5.82 -5.84 -6.45
C THR A 31 4.69 -6.76 -6.05
N LYS A 32 3.71 -6.92 -6.95
CA LYS A 32 2.63 -7.90 -6.79
C LYS A 32 3.11 -9.36 -6.72
N GLU A 33 4.37 -9.61 -7.12
CA GLU A 33 5.00 -10.94 -7.10
C GLU A 33 5.68 -11.26 -5.76
N VAL A 34 5.69 -10.35 -4.79
CA VAL A 34 6.37 -10.59 -3.50
C VAL A 34 5.79 -11.81 -2.80
N GLY A 35 6.66 -12.74 -2.40
CA GLY A 35 6.23 -14.00 -1.77
C GLY A 35 5.32 -13.79 -0.57
N GLY A 36 4.21 -14.53 -0.53
CA GLY A 36 3.10 -14.37 0.42
C GLY A 36 1.89 -13.66 -0.18
N LEU A 37 2.07 -12.71 -1.11
CA LEU A 37 0.95 -12.00 -1.74
C LEU A 37 0.21 -12.85 -2.78
N PRO A 38 0.89 -13.49 -3.75
CA PRO A 38 0.22 -14.42 -4.68
C PRO A 38 -0.44 -15.60 -3.98
N GLU A 39 0.17 -16.10 -2.90
CA GLU A 39 -0.38 -17.19 -2.08
C GLU A 39 -1.67 -16.75 -1.38
N MET A 40 -1.69 -15.54 -0.82
CA MET A 40 -2.89 -14.95 -0.21
C MET A 40 -3.99 -14.71 -1.24
N ALA A 41 -3.64 -14.21 -2.42
CA ALA A 41 -4.58 -14.00 -3.52
C ALA A 41 -5.24 -15.32 -3.96
N ARG A 42 -4.46 -16.37 -4.15
CA ARG A 42 -4.97 -17.71 -4.47
C ARG A 42 -5.86 -18.27 -3.36
N ALA A 43 -5.45 -18.13 -2.09
CA ALA A 43 -6.23 -18.63 -0.96
C ALA A 43 -7.62 -17.93 -0.85
N LEU A 44 -7.72 -16.64 -1.18
CA LEU A 44 -9.00 -15.93 -1.27
C LEU A 44 -9.79 -16.37 -2.50
N ALA A 45 -9.13 -16.56 -3.65
CA ALA A 45 -9.76 -16.99 -4.90
C ALA A 45 -10.38 -18.40 -4.75
N ASP A 46 -9.72 -19.31 -4.07
CA ASP A 46 -10.22 -20.66 -3.77
C ASP A 46 -11.50 -20.63 -2.88
N GLN A 47 -11.75 -19.51 -2.22
CA GLN A 47 -12.96 -19.26 -1.42
C GLN A 47 -14.01 -18.39 -2.15
N GLY A 48 -13.94 -18.34 -3.50
CA GLY A 48 -14.93 -17.65 -4.33
C GLY A 48 -14.80 -16.11 -4.28
N ARG A 49 -13.56 -15.61 -4.27
CA ARG A 49 -13.27 -14.17 -4.40
C ARG A 49 -12.54 -13.90 -5.72
N SER A 50 -12.85 -12.77 -6.33
CA SER A 50 -12.08 -12.23 -7.45
C SER A 50 -11.02 -11.31 -6.88
N VAL A 51 -9.73 -11.64 -7.02
CA VAL A 51 -8.65 -10.96 -6.30
C VAL A 51 -7.70 -10.28 -7.28
N LEU A 52 -7.63 -8.95 -7.17
CA LEU A 52 -6.70 -8.09 -7.87
C LEU A 52 -5.42 -7.94 -7.05
N THR A 53 -4.27 -8.20 -7.66
CA THR A 53 -2.95 -7.76 -7.19
C THR A 53 -2.36 -6.82 -8.23
N TRP A 54 -1.55 -5.86 -7.83
CA TRP A 54 -1.08 -4.80 -8.71
C TRP A 54 0.26 -4.23 -8.30
N ASP A 55 1.01 -3.77 -9.29
CA ASP A 55 2.17 -2.94 -9.07
C ASP A 55 1.71 -1.48 -8.97
N ARG A 56 1.95 -0.86 -7.83
CA ARG A 56 1.61 0.56 -7.62
C ARG A 56 2.50 1.45 -8.49
N PRO A 57 2.11 2.67 -8.83
CA PRO A 57 3.07 3.65 -9.33
C PRO A 57 4.37 3.63 -8.51
N ASN A 58 5.50 3.70 -9.16
CA ASN A 58 6.85 3.58 -8.58
C ASN A 58 7.23 2.17 -8.10
N CYS A 59 6.50 1.13 -8.48
CA CYS A 59 6.81 -0.26 -8.13
C CYS A 59 6.70 -1.18 -9.37
N GLY A 60 7.57 -2.17 -9.45
CA GLY A 60 7.53 -3.22 -10.46
C GLY A 60 7.43 -2.73 -11.88
N ALA A 61 6.46 -3.25 -12.63
CA ALA A 61 6.28 -2.94 -14.06
C ALA A 61 5.35 -1.74 -14.32
N SER A 62 4.86 -1.09 -13.27
CA SER A 62 4.03 0.12 -13.43
C SER A 62 4.88 1.36 -13.72
N SER A 63 4.23 2.39 -14.27
CA SER A 63 4.85 3.69 -14.53
C SER A 63 5.31 4.37 -13.25
N VAL A 64 6.41 5.13 -13.34
CA VAL A 64 6.79 6.05 -12.26
C VAL A 64 5.96 7.33 -12.35
N GLU A 65 5.61 7.86 -11.15
CA GLU A 65 4.81 9.08 -11.02
C GLU A 65 5.20 9.85 -9.75
N PHE A 66 5.45 11.16 -9.88
CA PHE A 66 5.96 12.01 -8.81
C PHE A 66 5.13 13.29 -8.62
N ARG A 67 3.83 13.20 -8.83
CA ARG A 67 2.86 14.27 -8.55
C ARG A 67 2.26 14.13 -7.14
N GLY A 68 1.38 15.04 -6.75
CA GLY A 68 0.61 14.94 -5.51
C GLY A 68 1.37 15.32 -4.23
N ARG A 69 0.67 15.19 -3.12
CA ARG A 69 1.16 15.57 -1.78
C ARG A 69 2.02 14.47 -1.14
N SER A 70 1.78 13.22 -1.53
CA SER A 70 2.55 12.06 -1.09
C SER A 70 2.51 10.94 -2.13
N GLU A 71 3.48 10.02 -2.08
CA GLU A 71 3.47 8.83 -2.93
C GLU A 71 2.23 7.95 -2.69
N SER A 72 1.81 7.83 -1.42
CA SER A 72 0.62 7.04 -1.07
C SER A 72 -0.68 7.63 -1.63
N GLU A 73 -0.77 8.95 -1.77
CA GLU A 73 -1.90 9.62 -2.42
C GLU A 73 -1.94 9.31 -3.92
N VAL A 74 -0.80 9.41 -4.61
CA VAL A 74 -0.69 9.03 -6.02
C VAL A 74 -1.10 7.58 -6.25
N GLN A 75 -0.64 6.68 -5.40
CA GLN A 75 -0.98 5.26 -5.48
C GLN A 75 -2.46 5.01 -5.17
N ALA A 76 -3.04 5.72 -4.22
CA ALA A 76 -4.47 5.60 -3.91
C ALA A 76 -5.37 6.08 -5.07
N ASP A 77 -5.02 7.18 -5.70
CA ASP A 77 -5.75 7.69 -6.88
C ASP A 77 -5.63 6.72 -8.06
N ALA A 78 -4.43 6.17 -8.29
CA ALA A 78 -4.21 5.16 -9.33
C ALA A 78 -5.02 3.88 -9.06
N LEU A 79 -5.12 3.43 -7.80
CA LEU A 79 -5.95 2.28 -7.45
C LEU A 79 -7.43 2.54 -7.72
N GLY A 80 -7.95 3.69 -7.29
CA GLY A 80 -9.34 4.07 -7.57
C GLY A 80 -9.65 4.09 -9.07
N ALA A 81 -8.73 4.64 -9.89
CA ALA A 81 -8.84 4.63 -11.33
C ALA A 81 -8.79 3.21 -11.93
N LEU A 82 -7.89 2.35 -11.42
CA LEU A 82 -7.76 0.96 -11.86
C LEU A 82 -9.04 0.15 -11.58
N LEU A 83 -9.61 0.27 -10.39
CA LEU A 83 -10.85 -0.43 -10.01
C LEU A 83 -12.02 -0.03 -10.90
N ARG A 84 -12.14 1.26 -11.25
CA ARG A 84 -13.16 1.75 -12.21
C ARG A 84 -12.91 1.26 -13.62
N HIS A 85 -11.65 1.30 -14.09
CA HIS A 85 -11.26 0.82 -15.42
C HIS A 85 -11.60 -0.66 -15.64
N LEU A 86 -11.41 -1.48 -14.60
CA LEU A 86 -11.69 -2.91 -14.63
C LEU A 86 -13.18 -3.25 -14.39
N ASP A 87 -14.00 -2.25 -14.09
CA ASP A 87 -15.45 -2.40 -13.81
C ASP A 87 -15.74 -3.48 -12.74
N LEU A 88 -14.90 -3.53 -11.72
CA LEU A 88 -15.03 -4.53 -10.66
C LEU A 88 -16.18 -4.23 -9.67
N GLY A 89 -16.72 -3.01 -9.71
CA GLY A 89 -17.67 -2.52 -8.72
C GLY A 89 -17.05 -2.28 -7.34
N PRO A 90 -17.86 -2.14 -6.29
CA PRO A 90 -17.36 -1.95 -4.95
C PRO A 90 -16.52 -3.15 -4.48
N THR A 91 -15.28 -2.91 -4.15
CA THR A 91 -14.22 -3.88 -3.89
C THR A 91 -13.78 -3.84 -2.42
N VAL A 92 -13.48 -4.98 -1.83
CA VAL A 92 -12.80 -5.05 -0.53
C VAL A 92 -11.34 -4.67 -0.73
N ILE A 93 -10.93 -3.55 -0.16
CA ILE A 93 -9.58 -3.03 -0.29
C ILE A 93 -8.75 -3.49 0.91
N ALA A 94 -7.67 -4.23 0.67
CA ALA A 94 -6.88 -4.81 1.72
C ALA A 94 -5.39 -4.58 1.50
N GLY A 95 -4.65 -4.33 2.59
CA GLY A 95 -3.22 -4.12 2.49
C GLY A 95 -2.49 -4.04 3.82
N GLY A 96 -1.17 -4.22 3.75
CA GLY A 96 -0.29 -4.15 4.91
C GLY A 96 0.88 -3.20 4.72
N SER A 97 1.36 -2.60 5.81
CA SER A 97 2.47 -1.65 5.81
C SER A 97 2.18 -0.44 4.90
N GLY A 98 3.04 -0.13 3.93
CA GLY A 98 2.75 0.88 2.91
C GLY A 98 1.42 0.66 2.18
N GLY A 99 1.05 -0.61 1.96
CA GLY A 99 -0.23 -0.98 1.38
C GLY A 99 -1.43 -0.61 2.27
N SER A 100 -1.30 -0.62 3.58
CA SER A 100 -2.39 -0.20 4.48
C SER A 100 -2.71 1.30 4.33
N ARG A 101 -1.67 2.15 4.18
CA ARG A 101 -1.88 3.59 3.91
C ARG A 101 -2.55 3.82 2.56
N VAL A 102 -2.08 3.13 1.50
CA VAL A 102 -2.69 3.22 0.17
C VAL A 102 -4.14 2.76 0.23
N SER A 103 -4.43 1.63 0.88
CA SER A 103 -5.79 1.11 1.04
C SER A 103 -6.72 2.10 1.76
N LEU A 104 -6.24 2.69 2.85
CA LEU A 104 -7.00 3.67 3.63
C LEU A 104 -7.30 4.94 2.82
N LEU A 105 -6.28 5.50 2.18
CA LEU A 105 -6.45 6.69 1.32
C LEU A 105 -7.34 6.38 0.10
N THR A 106 -7.25 5.18 -0.49
CA THR A 106 -8.15 4.78 -1.56
C THR A 106 -9.59 4.77 -1.09
N ALA A 107 -9.88 4.13 0.05
CA ALA A 107 -11.22 4.06 0.61
C ALA A 107 -11.80 5.45 0.94
N ALA A 108 -10.98 6.35 1.51
CA ALA A 108 -11.39 7.70 1.84
C ALA A 108 -11.66 8.57 0.60
N ARG A 109 -10.83 8.46 -0.42
CA ARG A 109 -10.88 9.29 -1.64
C ARG A 109 -11.78 8.73 -2.73
N ASN A 110 -12.06 7.43 -2.69
CA ASN A 110 -12.83 6.70 -3.71
C ASN A 110 -13.90 5.80 -3.04
N PRO A 111 -14.85 6.38 -2.29
CA PRO A 111 -15.88 5.60 -1.58
C PRO A 111 -16.80 4.82 -2.51
N ASP A 112 -16.95 5.24 -3.75
CA ASP A 112 -17.76 4.60 -4.80
C ASP A 112 -17.23 3.22 -5.21
N VAL A 113 -15.92 2.98 -5.10
CA VAL A 113 -15.30 1.69 -5.43
C VAL A 113 -14.97 0.85 -4.19
N THR A 114 -15.37 1.28 -2.99
CA THR A 114 -15.01 0.65 -1.73
C THR A 114 -16.18 -0.07 -1.08
N ALA A 115 -16.12 -1.40 -1.01
CA ALA A 115 -17.08 -2.23 -0.27
C ALA A 115 -16.68 -2.43 1.19
N GLY A 116 -15.40 -2.46 1.48
CA GLY A 116 -14.82 -2.63 2.81
C GLY A 116 -13.32 -2.40 2.81
N LEU A 117 -12.74 -2.19 3.98
CA LEU A 117 -11.32 -1.90 4.16
C LEU A 117 -10.72 -2.82 5.22
N ALA A 118 -9.66 -3.54 4.90
CA ALA A 118 -8.94 -4.38 5.84
C ALA A 118 -7.44 -4.04 5.88
N MET A 119 -6.88 -3.82 7.07
CA MET A 119 -5.53 -3.30 7.22
C MET A 119 -4.76 -4.02 8.32
N TRP A 120 -3.46 -4.21 8.06
CA TRP A 120 -2.50 -4.74 9.03
C TRP A 120 -1.15 -4.03 8.90
N TRP A 121 -0.29 -4.15 9.92
CA TRP A 121 1.01 -3.50 9.98
C TRP A 121 0.91 -2.00 9.67
N ILE A 122 0.11 -1.29 10.47
CA ILE A 122 -0.10 0.15 10.28
C ILE A 122 1.19 0.89 10.60
N SER A 123 1.75 1.55 9.59
CA SER A 123 2.99 2.32 9.75
C SER A 123 2.78 3.52 10.66
N GLY A 124 3.61 3.66 11.67
CA GLY A 124 3.53 4.76 12.63
C GLY A 124 4.64 4.72 13.68
N GLY A 125 4.49 5.58 14.70
CA GLY A 125 5.54 5.82 15.67
C GLY A 125 6.69 6.68 15.09
N VAL A 126 7.32 7.48 15.93
CA VAL A 126 8.36 8.43 15.49
C VAL A 126 9.50 7.73 14.74
N PRO A 127 10.13 6.65 15.28
CA PRO A 127 11.21 5.97 14.57
C PRO A 127 10.77 5.38 13.23
N GLY A 128 9.56 4.77 13.18
CA GLY A 128 9.02 4.17 11.97
C GLY A 128 8.77 5.21 10.87
N LEU A 129 8.14 6.35 11.20
CA LEU A 129 7.87 7.40 10.22
C LEU A 129 9.14 8.04 9.68
N LEU A 130 10.12 8.32 10.53
CA LEU A 130 11.42 8.86 10.09
C LEU A 130 12.18 7.85 9.21
N GLN A 131 12.11 6.57 9.53
CA GLN A 131 12.67 5.51 8.69
C GLN A 131 11.98 5.45 7.31
N LEU A 132 10.67 5.65 7.24
CA LEU A 132 9.94 5.69 5.97
C LEU A 132 10.29 6.91 5.13
N ALA A 133 10.42 8.10 5.72
CA ALA A 133 10.90 9.29 5.03
C ALA A 133 12.28 9.06 4.39
N ASN A 134 13.19 8.46 5.18
CA ASN A 134 14.50 8.08 4.69
C ASN A 134 14.42 7.02 3.55
N TYR A 135 13.62 5.97 3.73
CA TYR A 135 13.51 4.88 2.75
C TYR A 135 12.92 5.35 1.41
N TYR A 136 11.82 6.11 1.45
CA TYR A 136 11.09 6.48 0.23
C TYR A 136 11.67 7.69 -0.50
N CYS A 137 12.24 8.65 0.22
CA CYS A 137 12.54 9.96 -0.36
C CYS A 137 14.01 10.34 -0.31
N MET A 138 14.72 10.08 0.79
CA MET A 138 16.05 10.64 1.01
C MET A 138 17.09 10.26 -0.05
N PRO A 139 17.23 8.99 -0.50
CA PRO A 139 18.22 8.66 -1.52
C PRO A 139 17.98 9.40 -2.85
N SER A 140 16.71 9.53 -3.26
CA SER A 140 16.36 10.27 -4.49
C SER A 140 16.54 11.78 -4.32
N ALA A 141 16.25 12.33 -3.15
CA ALA A 141 16.49 13.74 -2.83
C ALA A 141 17.98 14.07 -2.86
N ASP A 142 18.82 13.25 -2.24
CA ASP A 142 20.28 13.42 -2.25
C ASP A 142 20.85 13.31 -3.68
N ALA A 143 20.44 12.28 -4.41
CA ALA A 143 20.90 12.05 -5.77
C ALA A 143 20.56 13.22 -6.72
N VAL A 144 19.30 13.70 -6.69
CA VAL A 144 18.89 14.81 -7.55
C VAL A 144 19.58 16.10 -7.17
N TRP A 145 19.83 16.33 -5.87
CA TRP A 145 20.50 17.52 -5.38
C TRP A 145 21.92 17.62 -5.87
N HIS A 146 22.67 16.51 -5.90
CA HIS A 146 24.08 16.49 -6.28
C HIS A 146 24.33 16.21 -7.76
N GLY A 147 23.55 15.31 -8.38
CA GLY A 147 23.81 14.82 -9.74
C GLY A 147 22.64 14.93 -10.73
N GLY A 148 21.52 15.55 -10.33
CA GLY A 148 20.34 15.69 -11.20
C GLY A 148 19.61 14.37 -11.45
N MET A 149 18.73 14.34 -12.45
CA MET A 149 17.86 13.19 -12.72
C MET A 149 18.65 11.95 -13.18
N GLU A 150 19.79 12.10 -13.83
CA GLU A 150 20.66 10.95 -14.16
C GLU A 150 21.19 10.24 -12.92
N ALA A 151 21.50 10.95 -11.85
CA ALA A 151 21.91 10.34 -10.59
C ALA A 151 20.73 9.62 -9.90
N VAL A 152 19.51 10.13 -10.01
CA VAL A 152 18.31 9.44 -9.51
C VAL A 152 18.11 8.11 -10.23
N VAL A 153 18.18 8.11 -11.56
CA VAL A 153 18.05 6.91 -12.40
C VAL A 153 19.11 5.86 -12.08
N ALA A 154 20.30 6.27 -11.63
CA ALA A 154 21.41 5.37 -11.30
C ALA A 154 21.26 4.69 -9.92
N LEU A 155 20.31 5.09 -9.08
CA LEU A 155 20.09 4.48 -7.75
C LEU A 155 19.61 3.04 -7.85
N ASP A 156 20.16 2.17 -7.01
CA ASP A 156 19.80 0.75 -6.94
C ASP A 156 18.28 0.55 -6.70
N GLN A 157 17.68 1.40 -5.88
CA GLN A 157 16.25 1.31 -5.57
C GLN A 157 15.31 1.49 -6.78
N TRP A 158 15.79 2.01 -7.91
CA TRP A 158 15.02 2.20 -9.14
C TRP A 158 15.35 1.18 -10.22
N GLN A 159 16.37 0.32 -10.05
CA GLN A 159 16.82 -0.59 -11.13
C GLN A 159 15.74 -1.62 -11.49
N GLU A 160 15.01 -2.16 -10.52
CA GLU A 160 13.90 -3.09 -10.78
C GLU A 160 12.79 -2.42 -11.60
N VAL A 161 12.39 -1.21 -11.22
CA VAL A 161 11.32 -0.43 -11.89
C VAL A 161 11.73 -0.05 -13.32
N LEU A 162 13.01 0.27 -13.54
CA LEU A 162 13.56 0.59 -14.86
C LEU A 162 13.70 -0.65 -15.74
N ALA A 163 14.07 -1.78 -15.16
CA ALA A 163 14.19 -3.04 -15.90
C ALA A 163 12.82 -3.60 -16.29
N SER A 164 11.83 -3.47 -15.40
CA SER A 164 10.49 -4.00 -15.60
C SER A 164 9.63 -3.15 -16.54
N ASN A 165 9.88 -1.82 -16.58
CA ASN A 165 9.26 -0.89 -17.52
C ASN A 165 10.29 0.10 -18.07
N PRO A 166 10.88 -0.19 -19.24
CA PRO A 166 11.92 0.68 -19.85
C PRO A 166 11.47 2.12 -20.12
N GLY A 167 10.17 2.37 -20.31
CA GLY A 167 9.60 3.71 -20.48
C GLY A 167 9.81 4.61 -19.25
N ASN A 168 10.02 4.03 -18.08
CA ASN A 168 10.27 4.77 -16.85
C ASN A 168 11.57 5.57 -16.88
N ARG A 169 12.59 5.13 -17.64
CA ARG A 169 13.82 5.91 -17.78
C ARG A 169 13.55 7.27 -18.42
N GLU A 170 12.81 7.29 -19.52
CA GLU A 170 12.45 8.55 -20.19
C GLU A 170 11.59 9.43 -19.28
N ARG A 171 10.63 8.82 -18.55
CA ARG A 171 9.79 9.55 -17.58
C ARG A 171 10.65 10.26 -16.53
N PHE A 172 11.59 9.57 -15.89
CA PHE A 172 12.52 10.18 -14.95
C PHE A 172 13.32 11.33 -15.57
N LEU A 173 13.93 11.10 -16.74
CA LEU A 173 14.82 12.08 -17.36
C LEU A 173 14.09 13.30 -17.91
N SER A 174 12.79 13.20 -18.19
CA SER A 174 11.96 14.32 -18.63
C SER A 174 11.49 15.23 -17.49
N MET A 175 11.67 14.83 -16.21
CA MET A 175 11.22 15.61 -15.06
C MET A 175 12.13 16.84 -14.84
N ASP A 176 11.52 17.97 -14.52
CA ASP A 176 12.26 19.13 -14.06
C ASP A 176 12.91 18.86 -12.70
N ARG A 177 14.22 19.11 -12.62
CA ARG A 177 15.00 18.87 -11.41
C ARG A 177 14.46 19.59 -10.17
N ARG A 178 14.00 20.83 -10.32
CA ARG A 178 13.51 21.65 -9.20
C ARG A 178 12.16 21.14 -8.72
N GLU A 179 11.29 20.74 -9.65
CA GLU A 179 10.01 20.14 -9.32
C GLU A 179 10.18 18.80 -8.62
N PHE A 180 11.14 17.97 -9.05
CA PHE A 180 11.43 16.71 -8.40
C PHE A 180 11.95 16.91 -6.97
N ILE A 181 12.87 17.85 -6.73
CA ILE A 181 13.33 18.23 -5.38
C ILE A 181 12.15 18.66 -4.52
N ALA A 182 11.31 19.57 -5.01
CA ALA A 182 10.13 20.04 -4.29
C ALA A 182 9.13 18.91 -4.00
N THR A 183 9.05 17.90 -4.85
CA THR A 183 8.22 16.71 -4.62
C THR A 183 8.81 15.83 -3.52
N MET A 184 10.11 15.59 -3.50
CA MET A 184 10.77 14.85 -2.43
C MET A 184 10.59 15.53 -1.07
N ASP A 185 10.72 16.86 -1.03
CA ASP A 185 10.49 17.64 0.19
C ASP A 185 9.03 17.49 0.68
N ARG A 186 8.05 17.63 -0.21
CA ARG A 186 6.63 17.43 0.16
C ARG A 186 6.34 16.01 0.65
N TRP A 187 6.91 15.00 -0.03
CA TRP A 187 6.69 13.62 0.34
C TRP A 187 7.36 13.25 1.67
N MET A 188 8.54 13.81 1.97
CA MET A 188 9.17 13.68 3.29
C MET A 188 8.32 14.30 4.39
N LEU A 189 7.74 15.48 4.14
CA LEU A 189 6.86 16.15 5.10
C LEU A 189 5.62 15.30 5.45
N ALA A 190 5.10 14.50 4.51
CA ALA A 190 4.00 13.59 4.78
C ALA A 190 4.34 12.51 5.82
N TYR A 191 5.62 12.21 6.03
CA TYR A 191 6.08 11.28 7.06
C TYR A 191 6.51 11.97 8.36
N CYS A 192 6.44 13.30 8.46
CA CYS A 192 6.76 13.96 9.72
C CYS A 192 5.74 13.55 10.79
N PRO A 193 6.20 13.04 11.94
CA PRO A 193 5.32 12.72 13.04
C PRO A 193 4.53 13.96 13.47
N CYS A 194 3.21 13.85 13.56
CA CYS A 194 2.35 14.90 14.12
C CYS A 194 1.23 14.24 14.93
N ASP A 195 0.77 14.94 15.96
CA ASP A 195 -0.21 14.40 16.91
C ASP A 195 -1.62 14.32 16.30
N ASP A 196 -1.89 15.07 15.23
CA ASP A 196 -3.21 15.19 14.63
C ASP A 196 -3.46 14.20 13.48
N ALA A 197 -2.44 13.49 13.00
CA ALA A 197 -2.57 12.55 11.90
C ALA A 197 -2.52 11.10 12.39
N LEU A 198 -3.58 10.34 12.14
CA LEU A 198 -3.64 8.91 12.45
C LEU A 198 -2.61 8.09 11.65
N VAL A 199 -2.46 8.43 10.37
CA VAL A 199 -1.41 7.90 9.48
C VAL A 199 -0.95 8.98 8.51
N PRO A 200 0.27 8.88 7.95
CA PRO A 200 0.78 9.84 6.97
C PRO A 200 -0.17 10.04 5.78
N GLY A 201 -0.52 11.30 5.52
CA GLY A 201 -1.34 11.69 4.37
C GLY A 201 -2.85 11.59 4.56
N LEU A 202 -3.34 11.12 5.72
CA LEU A 202 -4.76 11.10 6.07
C LEU A 202 -5.11 12.37 6.84
N ASP A 203 -6.10 13.11 6.38
CA ASP A 203 -6.63 14.28 7.08
C ASP A 203 -8.05 14.03 7.66
N ALA A 204 -8.56 14.97 8.43
CA ALA A 204 -9.87 14.84 9.08
C ALA A 204 -11.04 14.74 8.06
N ASP A 205 -10.90 15.37 6.91
CA ASP A 205 -11.91 15.29 5.85
C ASP A 205 -11.88 13.92 5.18
N ASP A 206 -10.71 13.30 5.06
CA ASP A 206 -10.56 11.92 4.60
C ASP A 206 -11.25 10.95 5.55
N VAL A 207 -11.04 11.10 6.88
CA VAL A 207 -11.72 10.28 7.89
C VAL A 207 -13.24 10.41 7.81
N ALA A 208 -13.76 11.64 7.63
CA ALA A 208 -15.19 11.88 7.53
C ALA A 208 -15.85 11.22 6.30
N ARG A 209 -15.09 10.92 5.26
CA ARG A 209 -15.59 10.25 4.04
C ARG A 209 -15.61 8.71 4.15
N LEU A 210 -15.00 8.13 5.15
CA LEU A 210 -14.97 6.69 5.35
C LEU A 210 -16.33 6.19 5.85
N THR A 211 -17.05 5.50 5.00
CA THR A 211 -18.38 4.94 5.28
C THR A 211 -18.45 3.41 5.19
N ALA A 212 -17.46 2.81 4.55
CA ALA A 212 -17.34 1.35 4.42
C ALA A 212 -16.98 0.69 5.76
N PRO A 213 -17.32 -0.58 6.00
CA PRO A 213 -16.83 -1.36 7.13
C PRO A 213 -15.31 -1.41 7.15
N ILE A 214 -14.69 -1.31 8.34
CA ILE A 214 -13.25 -1.27 8.51
C ILE A 214 -12.78 -2.35 9.48
N LEU A 215 -11.81 -3.14 9.07
CA LEU A 215 -11.10 -4.12 9.89
C LEU A 215 -9.64 -3.69 10.07
N VAL A 216 -9.18 -3.61 11.31
CA VAL A 216 -7.79 -3.33 11.67
C VAL A 216 -7.22 -4.50 12.45
N PHE A 217 -6.14 -5.09 11.96
CA PHE A 217 -5.38 -6.07 12.73
C PHE A 217 -4.38 -5.34 13.63
N ARG A 218 -4.41 -5.69 14.92
CA ARG A 218 -3.49 -5.12 15.91
C ARG A 218 -2.06 -5.52 15.60
N SER A 219 -1.14 -4.58 15.63
CA SER A 219 0.29 -4.85 15.48
C SER A 219 0.89 -5.49 16.73
N GLY A 220 1.90 -6.34 16.57
CA GLY A 220 2.65 -6.95 17.67
C GLY A 220 3.49 -5.95 18.46
N MET A 221 4.00 -6.37 19.61
CA MET A 221 4.84 -5.52 20.49
C MET A 221 6.25 -5.32 19.96
N SER A 222 6.76 -6.25 19.18
CA SER A 222 8.14 -6.22 18.64
C SER A 222 8.33 -5.31 17.45
N ASP A 223 7.24 -4.83 16.81
CA ASP A 223 7.32 -4.03 15.58
C ASP A 223 7.41 -2.53 15.87
N MET A 224 8.61 -1.97 15.70
CA MET A 224 8.86 -0.54 15.91
C MET A 224 8.42 0.34 14.74
N SER A 225 8.17 -0.23 13.56
CA SER A 225 7.75 0.50 12.35
C SER A 225 6.25 0.48 12.13
N HIS A 226 5.58 -0.51 12.74
CA HIS A 226 4.13 -0.66 12.74
C HIS A 226 3.68 -0.89 14.17
N THR A 227 3.74 0.16 14.98
CA THR A 227 3.58 0.01 16.43
C THR A 227 2.16 -0.40 16.82
N ARG A 228 2.03 -1.18 17.91
CA ARG A 228 0.73 -1.53 18.51
C ARG A 228 -0.10 -0.28 18.77
N ALA A 229 0.52 0.74 19.38
CA ALA A 229 -0.16 2.00 19.66
C ALA A 229 -0.75 2.67 18.41
N THR A 230 -0.07 2.57 17.25
CA THR A 230 -0.59 3.11 15.99
C THR A 230 -1.83 2.36 15.51
N SER A 231 -1.83 1.02 15.55
CA SER A 231 -3.00 0.23 15.14
C SER A 231 -4.19 0.46 16.08
N GLU A 232 -3.96 0.59 17.37
CA GLU A 232 -4.99 0.89 18.38
C GLU A 232 -5.56 2.31 18.21
N ALA A 233 -4.70 3.31 18.02
CA ALA A 233 -5.11 4.69 17.78
C ALA A 233 -5.89 4.83 16.48
N LEU A 234 -5.44 4.16 15.40
CA LEU A 234 -6.15 4.15 14.13
C LEU A 234 -7.55 3.56 14.28
N ALA A 235 -7.69 2.38 14.89
CA ALA A 235 -8.98 1.76 15.09
C ALA A 235 -9.92 2.62 15.96
N ALA A 236 -9.39 3.28 16.98
CA ALA A 236 -10.17 4.18 17.83
C ALA A 236 -10.60 5.47 17.11
N GLY A 237 -9.80 5.96 16.17
CA GLY A 237 -10.06 7.18 15.42
C GLY A 237 -10.91 7.00 14.15
N LEU A 238 -11.08 5.77 13.66
CA LEU A 238 -11.88 5.50 12.46
C LEU A 238 -13.31 5.10 12.79
N PRO A 239 -14.32 5.67 12.11
CA PRO A 239 -15.73 5.37 12.39
C PRO A 239 -16.05 3.89 12.21
N GLY A 240 -16.53 3.22 13.26
CA GLY A 240 -16.99 1.84 13.20
C GLY A 240 -15.91 0.79 12.91
N ALA A 241 -14.63 1.13 13.06
CA ALA A 241 -13.54 0.18 12.84
C ALA A 241 -13.56 -0.93 13.89
N GLU A 242 -13.37 -2.17 13.43
CA GLU A 242 -13.19 -3.35 14.26
C GLU A 242 -11.70 -3.63 14.43
N LEU A 243 -11.22 -3.72 15.68
CA LEU A 243 -9.84 -4.09 16.00
C LEU A 243 -9.79 -5.54 16.41
N VAL A 244 -8.96 -6.34 15.74
CA VAL A 244 -8.82 -7.78 16.01
C VAL A 244 -7.35 -8.18 16.20
N GLU A 245 -7.13 -9.26 16.94
CA GLU A 245 -5.81 -9.89 17.04
C GLU A 245 -5.50 -10.67 15.75
N PRO A 246 -4.32 -10.50 15.16
CA PRO A 246 -3.90 -11.32 14.04
C PRO A 246 -3.58 -12.76 14.47
N PRO A 247 -3.48 -13.73 13.54
CA PRO A 247 -3.20 -15.13 13.86
C PRO A 247 -1.75 -15.41 14.30
N TRP A 248 -0.93 -14.37 14.42
CA TRP A 248 0.44 -14.42 14.93
C TRP A 248 0.58 -13.64 16.25
N GLY A 249 1.66 -13.90 17.00
CA GLY A 249 1.86 -13.31 18.32
C GLY A 249 2.59 -11.97 18.30
N ASP A 250 2.92 -11.48 19.50
CA ASP A 250 3.57 -10.18 19.72
C ASP A 250 4.98 -10.09 19.13
N GLU A 251 5.68 -11.22 19.04
CA GLU A 251 7.05 -11.32 18.51
C GLU A 251 7.12 -11.52 16.99
N GLU A 252 6.01 -11.41 16.29
CA GLU A 252 5.91 -11.67 14.84
C GLU A 252 6.97 -10.91 14.02
N TRP A 253 7.25 -9.65 14.35
CA TRP A 253 8.26 -8.87 13.64
C TRP A 253 9.67 -9.43 13.80
N ASN A 254 10.04 -9.79 15.02
CA ASN A 254 11.35 -10.40 15.30
C ASN A 254 11.47 -11.77 14.63
N ASP A 255 10.44 -12.61 14.74
CA ASP A 255 10.37 -13.92 14.09
C ASP A 255 10.52 -13.82 12.58
N ARG A 256 9.77 -12.93 11.97
CA ARG A 256 9.77 -12.68 10.53
C ARG A 256 11.12 -12.18 10.03
N ARG A 257 11.73 -11.23 10.75
CA ARG A 257 13.05 -10.73 10.41
C ARG A 257 14.14 -11.79 10.55
N ALA A 258 14.05 -12.62 11.56
CA ALA A 258 14.99 -13.73 11.73
C ALA A 258 14.88 -14.78 10.61
N ALA A 259 13.66 -14.99 10.10
CA ALA A 259 13.41 -16.00 9.07
C ALA A 259 13.59 -15.49 7.62
N VAL A 260 13.71 -14.16 7.39
CA VAL A 260 13.67 -13.59 6.05
C VAL A 260 14.72 -14.14 5.09
N GLU A 261 15.92 -14.44 5.58
CA GLU A 261 17.00 -15.02 4.77
C GLU A 261 16.68 -16.43 4.26
N GLU A 262 15.93 -17.20 5.06
CA GLU A 262 15.52 -18.56 4.72
C GLU A 262 14.29 -18.58 3.80
N VAL A 263 13.28 -17.74 4.13
CA VAL A 263 11.99 -17.78 3.43
C VAL A 263 11.90 -16.80 2.25
N GLY A 264 12.86 -15.91 2.09
CA GLY A 264 12.98 -14.98 0.94
C GLY A 264 11.99 -13.82 0.91
N SER A 265 11.07 -13.71 1.89
CA SER A 265 10.10 -12.61 1.93
C SER A 265 9.62 -12.31 3.35
N LEU A 266 9.29 -11.03 3.59
CA LEU A 266 8.66 -10.57 4.82
C LEU A 266 7.14 -10.87 4.89
N PHE A 267 6.51 -11.27 3.79
CA PHE A 267 5.05 -11.36 3.66
C PHE A 267 4.50 -12.80 3.69
N VAL A 268 5.36 -13.81 3.85
CA VAL A 268 4.98 -15.24 3.76
C VAL A 268 3.90 -15.68 4.76
N ARG A 269 3.68 -14.92 5.83
CA ARG A 269 2.63 -15.19 6.82
C ARG A 269 1.28 -14.53 6.50
N TRP A 270 1.20 -13.66 5.48
CA TRP A 270 -0.04 -12.98 5.13
C TRP A 270 -1.21 -13.91 4.79
N PRO A 271 -1.01 -15.06 4.12
CA PRO A 271 -2.10 -16.00 3.88
C PRO A 271 -2.80 -16.48 5.16
N LEU A 272 -2.15 -16.41 6.33
CA LEU A 272 -2.77 -16.77 7.61
C LEU A 272 -3.93 -15.84 8.02
N LEU A 273 -3.99 -14.62 7.45
CA LEU A 273 -5.08 -13.67 7.69
C LEU A 273 -6.39 -14.09 6.99
N VAL A 274 -6.33 -14.91 5.95
CA VAL A 274 -7.48 -15.22 5.08
C VAL A 274 -8.73 -15.68 5.84
N PRO A 275 -8.66 -16.60 6.82
CA PRO A 275 -9.84 -17.01 7.55
C PRO A 275 -10.57 -15.85 8.27
N GLN A 276 -9.82 -14.99 8.96
CA GLN A 276 -10.39 -13.84 9.67
C GLN A 276 -10.93 -12.77 8.73
N LEU A 277 -10.24 -12.54 7.61
CA LEU A 277 -10.70 -11.62 6.56
C LEU A 277 -12.03 -12.07 5.96
N LEU A 278 -12.16 -13.37 5.64
CA LEU A 278 -13.39 -13.94 5.10
C LEU A 278 -14.54 -13.89 6.12
N GLU A 279 -14.29 -14.29 7.36
CA GLU A 279 -15.29 -14.22 8.43
C GLU A 279 -15.83 -12.79 8.62
N TRP A 280 -14.93 -11.82 8.65
CA TRP A 280 -15.32 -10.41 8.74
C TRP A 280 -16.13 -9.96 7.53
N ALA A 281 -15.64 -10.23 6.31
CA ALA A 281 -16.30 -9.79 5.09
C ALA A 281 -17.68 -10.42 4.91
N ASP A 282 -17.81 -11.72 5.16
CA ASP A 282 -19.09 -12.44 5.02
C ASP A 282 -20.15 -11.96 6.03
N ARG A 283 -19.70 -11.43 7.17
CA ARG A 283 -20.58 -10.88 8.21
C ARG A 283 -20.98 -9.42 7.93
N THR A 284 -20.06 -8.61 7.38
CA THR A 284 -20.22 -7.14 7.36
C THR A 284 -20.49 -6.57 5.98
N ILE A 285 -20.06 -7.25 4.91
CA ILE A 285 -20.20 -6.77 3.55
C ILE A 285 -21.37 -7.48 2.88
N ALA A 286 -22.43 -6.72 2.60
CA ALA A 286 -23.59 -7.27 1.90
C ALA A 286 -23.17 -7.81 0.52
N VAL A 287 -23.48 -9.06 0.25
CA VAL A 287 -23.32 -9.62 -1.10
C VAL A 287 -24.23 -8.82 -2.02
N GLN A 288 -23.65 -8.01 -2.90
CA GLN A 288 -24.43 -7.41 -3.98
C GLN A 288 -24.91 -8.55 -4.88
N ARG A 289 -26.21 -8.85 -4.81
CA ARG A 289 -26.90 -9.81 -5.65
C ARG A 289 -27.39 -9.12 -6.92
#